data_61f4815d6aac04e0cd13cc20da2c7cd4
#
_entry.id   61f4815d6aac04e0cd13cc20da2c7cd4
#
_cell.length_a   1.000
_cell.length_b   1.000
_cell.length_c   1.000
_cell.angle_alpha   90.00
_cell.angle_beta   90.00
_cell.angle_gamma   90.00
#
_symmetry.space_group_name_H-M   'P 1'
#
loop_
_entity.id
_entity.type
_entity.pdbx_description
1 polymer ?
#
loop_
_entity_poly.entity_id
_entity_poly.type
_entity_poly.pdbx_seq_one_letter_code
_entity_poly.pdbx_strand_id
1 'polypeptide(L)'
;NNLHSSLQYSSTIRLFEIAFNFLMGKILFLILISATFVWFRSNFKEKLGAIIKNSRPERVTHYLLMIFLGLFAAYTIFPNVSFNWNDWLSVFILCFSFYFSWMFAVCTNDIVDEEIDSISDPARPLVANSLNKEDMKQASYIFLVATIISGFLAGYTALFFVLAFTALYYVYSVPPTRYKIIPFFSSFIIGLCCLTAVLAGFFLLSPLKYVAIFPFKLTLAVVVIFSLLANVRDMKDIAGDKAAGIKTVPIVFGDIWGPKVVGIFTSISFLLVPIFSGIYILFIATIPTALASWYYINKKPYNEKPVVKTYFFFVLASLLLLFS
;
A
#
# COMPACT_ATOMS: atom_id res chain seq x y z
N ASN A 1 10.52 -51.39 7.17
CA ASN A 1 9.27 -50.83 6.63
C ASN A 1 8.43 -50.10 7.72
N ASN A 2 8.35 -50.65 8.95
CA ASN A 2 7.50 -50.04 10.01
C ASN A 2 8.01 -48.69 10.55
N LEU A 3 9.32 -48.45 10.58
CA LEU A 3 9.87 -47.16 11.03
C LEU A 3 9.60 -46.02 10.03
N HIS A 4 9.68 -46.33 8.74
CA HIS A 4 9.40 -45.33 7.68
C HIS A 4 7.94 -44.94 7.67
N SER A 5 6.99 -45.85 7.85
CA SER A 5 5.57 -45.59 7.93
C SER A 5 5.17 -44.80 9.20
N SER A 6 5.80 -45.10 10.34
CA SER A 6 5.55 -44.38 11.59
C SER A 6 6.08 -42.92 11.56
N LEU A 7 7.26 -42.70 10.93
CA LEU A 7 7.81 -41.35 10.73
C LEU A 7 6.97 -40.55 9.77
N GLN A 8 6.48 -41.12 8.68
CA GLN A 8 5.62 -40.49 7.71
C GLN A 8 4.25 -40.14 8.32
N TYR A 9 3.66 -41.03 9.12
CA TYR A 9 2.41 -40.77 9.84
C TYR A 9 2.56 -39.64 10.86
N SER A 10 3.63 -39.62 11.64
CA SER A 10 3.97 -38.58 12.61
C SER A 10 4.17 -37.21 11.93
N SER A 11 4.81 -37.15 10.76
CA SER A 11 5.00 -35.93 10.02
C SER A 11 3.67 -35.37 9.45
N THR A 12 2.78 -36.23 8.98
CA THR A 12 1.46 -35.84 8.46
C THR A 12 0.56 -35.25 9.55
N ILE A 13 0.56 -35.86 10.75
CA ILE A 13 -0.19 -35.35 11.91
C ILE A 13 0.33 -33.95 12.29
N ARG A 14 1.63 -33.76 12.38
CA ARG A 14 2.24 -32.46 12.72
C ARG A 14 1.88 -31.37 11.70
N LEU A 15 1.90 -31.69 10.40
CA LEU A 15 1.51 -30.74 9.35
C LEU A 15 0.03 -30.36 9.48
N PHE A 16 -0.83 -31.33 9.78
CA PHE A 16 -2.26 -31.06 10.02
C PHE A 16 -2.47 -30.17 11.25
N GLU A 17 -1.80 -30.45 12.35
CA GLU A 17 -1.86 -29.63 13.57
C GLU A 17 -1.41 -28.19 13.32
N ILE A 18 -0.30 -27.99 12.58
CA ILE A 18 0.19 -26.67 12.21
C ILE A 18 -0.85 -25.93 11.36
N ALA A 19 -1.38 -26.58 10.33
CA ALA A 19 -2.37 -25.99 9.46
C ALA A 19 -3.66 -25.60 10.21
N PHE A 20 -4.13 -26.49 11.12
CA PHE A 20 -5.28 -26.24 11.96
C PHE A 20 -5.06 -25.06 12.91
N ASN A 21 -3.89 -24.98 13.56
CA ASN A 21 -3.54 -23.90 14.47
C ASN A 21 -3.49 -22.55 13.76
N PHE A 22 -2.95 -22.50 12.53
CA PHE A 22 -2.97 -21.28 11.71
C PHE A 22 -4.41 -20.86 11.34
N LEU A 23 -5.25 -21.83 10.97
CA LEU A 23 -6.65 -21.55 10.67
C LEU A 23 -7.39 -21.00 11.90
N MET A 24 -7.25 -21.64 13.05
CA MET A 24 -7.84 -21.19 14.31
C MET A 24 -7.31 -19.80 14.68
N GLY A 25 -6.01 -19.56 14.53
CA GLY A 25 -5.39 -18.26 14.75
C GLY A 25 -6.02 -17.15 13.89
N LYS A 26 -6.28 -17.41 12.60
CA LYS A 26 -6.93 -16.46 11.70
C LYS A 26 -8.36 -16.13 12.17
N ILE A 27 -9.14 -17.15 12.52
CA ILE A 27 -10.53 -16.97 13.00
C ILE A 27 -10.53 -16.17 14.29
N LEU A 28 -9.70 -16.56 15.27
CA LEU A 28 -9.59 -15.85 16.56
C LEU A 28 -9.14 -14.41 16.38
N PHE A 29 -8.21 -14.15 15.45
CA PHE A 29 -7.78 -12.80 15.14
C PHE A 29 -8.93 -11.94 14.60
N LEU A 30 -9.74 -12.45 13.70
CA LEU A 30 -10.90 -11.73 13.17
C LEU A 30 -11.95 -11.45 14.25
N ILE A 31 -12.18 -12.41 15.14
CA ILE A 31 -13.07 -12.22 16.31
C ILE A 31 -12.50 -11.12 17.21
N LEU A 32 -11.20 -11.19 17.53
CA LEU A 32 -10.53 -10.21 18.39
C LEU A 32 -10.58 -8.80 17.79
N ILE A 33 -10.26 -8.63 16.51
CA ILE A 33 -10.32 -7.32 15.83
C ILE A 33 -11.75 -6.78 15.82
N SER A 34 -12.72 -7.62 15.53
CA SER A 34 -14.14 -7.22 15.55
C SER A 34 -14.59 -6.80 16.95
N ALA A 35 -14.25 -7.58 17.98
CA ALA A 35 -14.55 -7.24 19.36
C ALA A 35 -13.86 -5.94 19.80
N THR A 36 -12.59 -5.78 19.44
CA THR A 36 -11.81 -4.57 19.72
C THR A 36 -12.45 -3.35 19.05
N PHE A 37 -12.86 -3.47 17.78
CA PHE A 37 -13.55 -2.40 17.06
C PHE A 37 -14.86 -2.00 17.75
N VAL A 38 -15.69 -2.97 18.14
CA VAL A 38 -16.95 -2.73 18.85
C VAL A 38 -16.68 -2.04 20.20
N TRP A 39 -15.68 -2.50 20.95
CA TRP A 39 -15.29 -1.91 22.23
C TRP A 39 -14.84 -0.46 22.09
N PHE A 40 -13.95 -0.16 21.09
CA PHE A 40 -13.51 1.22 20.82
C PHE A 40 -14.69 2.11 20.37
N ARG A 41 -15.59 1.57 19.53
CA ARG A 41 -16.79 2.30 19.09
C ARG A 41 -17.70 2.66 20.26
N SER A 42 -17.82 1.79 21.26
CA SER A 42 -18.66 2.02 22.43
C SER A 42 -18.05 3.00 23.43
N ASN A 43 -16.73 2.94 23.63
CA ASN A 43 -16.05 3.70 24.70
C ASN A 43 -15.34 4.97 24.18
N PHE A 44 -14.89 5.01 22.92
CA PHE A 44 -14.07 6.08 22.34
C PHE A 44 -14.53 6.47 20.94
N LYS A 45 -15.84 6.61 20.74
CA LYS A 45 -16.48 6.83 19.43
C LYS A 45 -15.86 8.00 18.64
N GLU A 46 -15.60 9.12 19.29
CA GLU A 46 -15.05 10.32 18.64
C GLU A 46 -13.61 10.10 18.17
N LYS A 47 -12.75 9.54 19.05
CA LYS A 47 -11.37 9.22 18.72
C LYS A 47 -11.28 8.19 17.59
N LEU A 48 -12.08 7.13 17.65
CA LEU A 48 -12.17 6.13 16.59
C LEU A 48 -12.62 6.77 15.27
N GLY A 49 -13.63 7.65 15.33
CA GLY A 49 -14.11 8.39 14.16
C GLY A 49 -13.03 9.26 13.53
N ALA A 50 -12.22 9.95 14.34
CA ALA A 50 -11.09 10.75 13.88
C ALA A 50 -10.00 9.88 13.19
N ILE A 51 -9.67 8.73 13.80
CA ILE A 51 -8.70 7.77 13.22
C ILE A 51 -9.20 7.22 11.88
N ILE A 52 -10.47 6.80 11.79
CA ILE A 52 -11.05 6.26 10.55
C ILE A 52 -11.08 7.35 9.46
N LYS A 53 -11.49 8.56 9.79
CA LYS A 53 -11.50 9.69 8.84
C LYS A 53 -10.09 9.99 8.31
N ASN A 54 -9.06 9.77 9.11
CA ASN A 54 -7.65 10.00 8.74
C ASN A 54 -7.03 8.83 7.93
N SER A 55 -7.76 7.75 7.69
CA SER A 55 -7.20 6.53 7.05
C SER A 55 -6.77 6.69 5.60
N ARG A 56 -7.20 7.78 4.93
CA ARG A 56 -6.89 8.04 3.50
C ARG A 56 -7.23 6.83 2.62
N PRO A 57 -8.53 6.47 2.52
CA PRO A 57 -8.99 5.20 1.95
C PRO A 57 -8.53 4.97 0.51
N GLU A 58 -8.36 6.02 -0.29
CA GLU A 58 -7.85 5.93 -1.66
C GLU A 58 -6.43 5.36 -1.71
N ARG A 59 -5.59 5.67 -0.71
CA ARG A 59 -4.21 5.15 -0.65
C ARG A 59 -4.17 3.71 -0.15
N VAL A 60 -5.00 3.38 0.83
CA VAL A 60 -5.19 1.98 1.26
C VAL A 60 -5.63 1.13 0.08
N THR A 61 -6.69 1.55 -0.62
CA THR A 61 -7.22 0.84 -1.79
C THR A 61 -6.14 0.61 -2.85
N HIS A 62 -5.27 1.61 -3.08
CA HIS A 62 -4.15 1.46 -3.99
C HIS A 62 -3.21 0.29 -3.60
N TYR A 63 -2.80 0.19 -2.32
CA TYR A 63 -1.94 -0.91 -1.87
C TYR A 63 -2.65 -2.26 -1.89
N LEU A 64 -3.95 -2.30 -1.59
CA LEU A 64 -4.73 -3.53 -1.75
C LEU A 64 -4.77 -3.98 -3.22
N LEU A 65 -4.93 -3.06 -4.18
CA LEU A 65 -4.84 -3.37 -5.61
C LEU A 65 -3.45 -3.91 -6.00
N MET A 66 -2.37 -3.44 -5.36
CA MET A 66 -1.02 -3.99 -5.58
C MET A 66 -0.91 -5.45 -5.09
N ILE A 67 -1.53 -5.79 -3.96
CA ILE A 67 -1.61 -7.20 -3.51
C ILE A 67 -2.31 -8.06 -4.57
N PHE A 68 -3.46 -7.60 -5.08
CA PHE A 68 -4.19 -8.32 -6.12
C PHE A 68 -3.42 -8.43 -7.44
N LEU A 69 -2.66 -7.40 -7.83
CA LEU A 69 -1.73 -7.48 -8.96
C LEU A 69 -0.69 -8.59 -8.76
N GLY A 70 -0.15 -8.73 -7.55
CA GLY A 70 0.78 -9.80 -7.20
C GLY A 70 0.13 -11.19 -7.27
N LEU A 71 -1.09 -11.35 -6.73
CA LEU A 71 -1.86 -12.59 -6.82
C LEU A 71 -2.13 -12.96 -8.29
N PHE A 72 -2.54 -12.00 -9.11
CA PHE A 72 -2.78 -12.20 -10.53
C PHE A 72 -1.51 -12.65 -11.26
N ALA A 73 -0.37 -11.99 -11.00
CA ALA A 73 0.91 -12.37 -11.59
C ALA A 73 1.32 -13.80 -11.17
N ALA A 74 1.08 -14.19 -9.91
CA ALA A 74 1.33 -15.56 -9.47
C ALA A 74 0.42 -16.57 -10.16
N TYR A 75 -0.87 -16.25 -10.30
CA TYR A 75 -1.83 -17.12 -10.98
C TYR A 75 -1.47 -17.33 -12.46
N THR A 76 -0.99 -16.30 -13.16
CA THR A 76 -0.56 -16.44 -14.57
C THR A 76 0.69 -17.31 -14.73
N ILE A 77 1.58 -17.30 -13.74
CA ILE A 77 2.83 -18.11 -13.77
C ILE A 77 2.56 -19.54 -13.29
N PHE A 78 1.64 -19.72 -12.35
CA PHE A 78 1.29 -21.00 -11.75
C PHE A 78 -0.21 -21.33 -11.90
N PRO A 79 -0.73 -21.52 -13.13
CA PRO A 79 -2.17 -21.66 -13.38
C PRO A 79 -2.79 -22.92 -12.76
N ASN A 80 -1.97 -23.91 -12.40
CA ASN A 80 -2.41 -25.17 -11.79
C ASN A 80 -2.45 -25.14 -10.25
N VAL A 81 -2.14 -24.01 -9.62
CA VAL A 81 -2.26 -23.88 -8.16
C VAL A 81 -3.75 -23.82 -7.79
N SER A 82 -4.19 -24.80 -7.03
CA SER A 82 -5.53 -24.78 -6.46
C SER A 82 -5.64 -23.73 -5.36
N PHE A 83 -6.65 -22.90 -5.44
CA PHE A 83 -6.93 -21.83 -4.49
C PHE A 83 -8.17 -22.20 -3.69
N ASN A 84 -7.99 -22.51 -2.42
CA ASN A 84 -9.06 -22.94 -1.52
C ASN A 84 -9.53 -21.77 -0.61
N TRP A 85 -10.58 -22.00 0.16
CA TRP A 85 -11.14 -20.96 1.02
C TRP A 85 -10.19 -20.46 2.11
N ASN A 86 -9.28 -21.30 2.63
CA ASN A 86 -8.26 -20.89 3.60
C ASN A 86 -7.21 -19.95 2.98
N ASP A 87 -6.95 -20.08 1.68
CA ASP A 87 -6.09 -19.15 0.94
C ASP A 87 -6.78 -17.79 0.79
N TRP A 88 -8.08 -17.75 0.49
CA TRP A 88 -8.86 -16.51 0.52
C TRP A 88 -8.87 -15.85 1.89
N LEU A 89 -8.96 -16.64 2.95
CA LEU A 89 -8.84 -16.13 4.31
C LEU A 89 -7.44 -15.53 4.55
N SER A 90 -6.38 -16.15 4.03
CA SER A 90 -5.02 -15.59 4.09
C SER A 90 -4.89 -14.29 3.31
N VAL A 91 -5.51 -14.18 2.12
CA VAL A 91 -5.56 -12.90 1.35
C VAL A 91 -6.25 -11.83 2.18
N PHE A 92 -7.39 -12.16 2.79
CA PHE A 92 -8.15 -11.21 3.60
C PHE A 92 -7.33 -10.71 4.81
N ILE A 93 -6.67 -11.62 5.52
CA ILE A 93 -5.76 -11.29 6.64
C ILE A 93 -4.56 -10.45 6.14
N LEU A 94 -4.00 -10.77 4.97
CA LEU A 94 -2.94 -9.96 4.36
C LEU A 94 -3.40 -8.52 4.06
N CYS A 95 -4.62 -8.36 3.54
CA CYS A 95 -5.21 -7.03 3.32
C CYS A 95 -5.33 -6.24 4.63
N PHE A 96 -5.75 -6.87 5.73
CA PHE A 96 -5.74 -6.24 7.05
C PHE A 96 -4.33 -5.87 7.51
N SER A 97 -3.34 -6.74 7.27
CA SER A 97 -1.96 -6.47 7.64
C SER A 97 -1.41 -5.22 6.95
N PHE A 98 -1.67 -5.06 5.65
CA PHE A 98 -1.29 -3.84 4.91
C PHE A 98 -2.10 -2.62 5.37
N TYR A 99 -3.39 -2.78 5.69
CA TYR A 99 -4.19 -1.71 6.25
C TYR A 99 -3.62 -1.20 7.59
N PHE A 100 -3.29 -2.10 8.52
CA PHE A 100 -2.72 -1.72 9.81
C PHE A 100 -1.31 -1.12 9.67
N SER A 101 -0.48 -1.68 8.79
CA SER A 101 0.82 -1.10 8.47
C SER A 101 0.70 0.31 7.89
N TRP A 102 -0.27 0.54 7.01
CA TRP A 102 -0.59 1.86 6.49
C TRP A 102 -1.05 2.80 7.61
N MET A 103 -1.93 2.36 8.51
CA MET A 103 -2.38 3.18 9.64
C MET A 103 -1.25 3.52 10.61
N PHE A 104 -0.31 2.58 10.85
CA PHE A 104 0.93 2.87 11.57
C PHE A 104 1.73 3.98 10.88
N ALA A 105 1.91 3.88 9.56
CA ALA A 105 2.63 4.90 8.78
C ALA A 105 1.92 6.27 8.83
N VAL A 106 0.59 6.31 8.75
CA VAL A 106 -0.19 7.55 8.87
C VAL A 106 -0.01 8.17 10.25
N CYS A 107 -0.16 7.40 11.33
CA CYS A 107 -0.03 7.92 12.68
C CYS A 107 1.37 8.47 12.96
N THR A 108 2.42 7.73 12.58
CA THR A 108 3.81 8.17 12.77
C THR A 108 4.18 9.38 11.92
N ASN A 109 3.67 9.45 10.68
CA ASN A 109 3.87 10.59 9.81
C ASN A 109 3.19 11.86 10.37
N ASP A 110 1.93 11.77 10.79
CA ASP A 110 1.18 12.93 11.28
C ASP A 110 1.77 13.49 12.58
N ILE A 111 2.37 12.65 13.45
CA ILE A 111 3.09 13.11 14.64
C ILE A 111 4.32 13.96 14.24
N VAL A 112 5.04 13.57 13.20
CA VAL A 112 6.26 14.26 12.74
C VAL A 112 5.92 15.51 11.94
N ASP A 113 4.81 15.50 11.20
CA ASP A 113 4.45 16.54 10.23
C ASP A 113 3.41 17.53 10.76
N GLU A 114 3.12 17.56 12.06
CA GLU A 114 2.07 18.41 12.64
C GLU A 114 2.20 19.89 12.22
N GLU A 115 3.42 20.46 12.23
CA GLU A 115 3.67 21.83 11.81
C GLU A 115 3.41 22.04 10.30
N ILE A 116 3.82 21.08 9.47
CA ILE A 116 3.60 21.10 8.02
C ILE A 116 2.11 20.99 7.70
N ASP A 117 1.45 20.04 8.37
CA ASP A 117 0.01 19.79 8.19
C ASP A 117 -0.85 20.98 8.67
N SER A 118 -0.37 21.78 9.64
CA SER A 118 -1.06 23.00 10.04
C SER A 118 -1.22 24.01 8.90
N ILE A 119 -0.32 23.97 7.93
CA ILE A 119 -0.36 24.84 6.73
C ILE A 119 -1.08 24.13 5.56
N SER A 120 -0.78 22.85 5.34
CA SER A 120 -1.23 22.12 4.14
C SER A 120 -2.59 21.44 4.29
N ASP A 121 -2.92 20.95 5.49
CA ASP A 121 -4.13 20.17 5.75
C ASP A 121 -4.63 20.36 7.20
N PRO A 122 -5.25 21.53 7.52
CA PRO A 122 -5.74 21.83 8.87
C PRO A 122 -6.80 20.84 9.41
N ALA A 123 -7.34 19.97 8.55
CA ALA A 123 -8.31 18.97 8.96
C ALA A 123 -7.68 17.69 9.57
N ARG A 124 -6.34 17.62 9.64
CA ARG A 124 -5.63 16.51 10.31
C ARG A 124 -5.99 16.41 11.79
N PRO A 125 -6.12 15.19 12.33
CA PRO A 125 -6.59 14.99 13.71
C PRO A 125 -5.79 15.74 14.77
N LEU A 126 -4.46 15.82 14.65
CA LEU A 126 -3.61 16.57 15.58
C LEU A 126 -3.81 18.07 15.45
N VAL A 127 -3.82 18.59 14.23
CA VAL A 127 -4.03 20.04 13.95
C VAL A 127 -5.43 20.49 14.37
N ALA A 128 -6.44 19.67 14.09
CA ALA A 128 -7.83 19.93 14.47
C ALA A 128 -8.14 19.65 15.96
N ASN A 129 -7.14 19.24 16.75
CA ASN A 129 -7.28 18.86 18.16
C ASN A 129 -8.33 17.77 18.45
N SER A 130 -8.68 16.95 17.46
CA SER A 130 -9.58 15.81 17.64
C SER A 130 -8.89 14.58 18.23
N LEU A 131 -7.56 14.52 18.14
CA LEU A 131 -6.65 13.59 18.83
C LEU A 131 -5.44 14.36 19.35
N ASN A 132 -4.87 13.92 20.46
CA ASN A 132 -3.58 14.42 20.92
C ASN A 132 -2.42 13.52 20.46
N LYS A 133 -1.17 13.96 20.67
CA LYS A 133 0.02 13.19 20.29
C LYS A 133 0.10 11.82 20.97
N GLU A 134 -0.33 11.73 22.22
CA GLU A 134 -0.30 10.46 22.96
C GLU A 134 -1.36 9.48 22.41
N ASP A 135 -2.56 9.97 22.05
CA ASP A 135 -3.57 9.15 21.36
C ASP A 135 -3.03 8.58 20.05
N MET A 136 -2.36 9.41 19.23
CA MET A 136 -1.77 8.98 17.96
C MET A 136 -0.62 7.99 18.15
N LYS A 137 0.19 8.18 19.19
CA LYS A 137 1.29 7.28 19.52
C LYS A 137 0.77 5.92 19.97
N GLN A 138 -0.24 5.90 20.86
CA GLN A 138 -0.89 4.65 21.28
C GLN A 138 -1.55 3.93 20.11
N ALA A 139 -2.27 4.65 19.25
CA ALA A 139 -2.84 4.09 18.03
C ALA A 139 -1.76 3.48 17.12
N SER A 140 -0.62 4.14 16.95
CA SER A 140 0.49 3.62 16.14
C SER A 140 1.02 2.29 16.68
N TYR A 141 1.19 2.15 17.99
CA TYR A 141 1.62 0.87 18.59
C TYR A 141 0.60 -0.24 18.41
N ILE A 142 -0.69 0.06 18.59
CA ILE A 142 -1.76 -0.92 18.35
C ILE A 142 -1.74 -1.39 16.89
N PHE A 143 -1.62 -0.47 15.95
CA PHE A 143 -1.53 -0.82 14.52
C PHE A 143 -0.28 -1.61 14.18
N LEU A 144 0.88 -1.30 14.77
CA LEU A 144 2.11 -2.07 14.56
C LEU A 144 1.96 -3.52 15.06
N VAL A 145 1.42 -3.70 16.25
CA VAL A 145 1.17 -5.05 16.82
C VAL A 145 0.17 -5.81 15.96
N ALA A 146 -0.93 -5.17 15.54
CA ALA A 146 -1.92 -5.77 14.65
C ALA A 146 -1.31 -6.15 13.29
N THR A 147 -0.39 -5.31 12.74
CA THR A 147 0.37 -5.60 11.53
C THR A 147 1.19 -6.88 11.65
N ILE A 148 1.95 -7.02 12.74
CA ILE A 148 2.82 -8.18 12.98
C ILE A 148 1.98 -9.46 13.11
N ILE A 149 0.93 -9.42 13.94
CA ILE A 149 0.06 -10.58 14.17
C ILE A 149 -0.62 -11.01 12.88
N SER A 150 -1.26 -10.08 12.16
CA SER A 150 -1.96 -10.40 10.91
C SER A 150 -0.99 -10.84 9.80
N GLY A 151 0.18 -10.22 9.68
CA GLY A 151 1.21 -10.62 8.73
C GLY A 151 1.70 -12.05 8.99
N PHE A 152 1.93 -12.40 10.25
CA PHE A 152 2.31 -13.76 10.66
C PHE A 152 1.21 -14.79 10.32
N LEU A 153 -0.05 -14.47 10.61
CA LEU A 153 -1.19 -15.35 10.32
C LEU A 153 -1.46 -15.50 8.82
N ALA A 154 -1.14 -14.50 8.01
CA ALA A 154 -1.20 -14.62 6.56
C ALA A 154 -0.09 -15.53 6.00
N GLY A 155 1.08 -15.59 6.67
CA GLY A 155 2.20 -16.44 6.35
C GLY A 155 3.56 -15.76 6.50
N TYR A 156 4.64 -16.52 6.59
CA TYR A 156 6.00 -15.99 6.83
C TYR A 156 6.47 -15.03 5.73
N THR A 157 6.21 -15.35 4.47
CA THR A 157 6.55 -14.48 3.34
C THR A 157 5.72 -13.20 3.35
N ALA A 158 4.44 -13.30 3.72
CA ALA A 158 3.56 -12.15 3.91
C ALA A 158 4.10 -11.23 5.01
N LEU A 159 4.42 -11.78 6.19
CA LEU A 159 5.02 -11.02 7.29
C LEU A 159 6.28 -10.28 6.85
N PHE A 160 7.20 -10.95 6.12
CA PHE A 160 8.44 -10.33 5.65
C PHE A 160 8.15 -9.10 4.79
N PHE A 161 7.27 -9.21 3.78
CA PHE A 161 6.99 -8.08 2.89
C PHE A 161 6.17 -6.97 3.56
N VAL A 162 5.28 -7.31 4.48
CA VAL A 162 4.55 -6.30 5.28
C VAL A 162 5.51 -5.52 6.18
N LEU A 163 6.46 -6.21 6.83
CA LEU A 163 7.48 -5.52 7.64
C LEU A 163 8.42 -4.68 6.78
N ALA A 164 8.78 -5.14 5.58
CA ALA A 164 9.54 -4.33 4.62
C ALA A 164 8.77 -3.06 4.21
N PHE A 165 7.46 -3.18 3.93
CA PHE A 165 6.59 -2.03 3.67
C PHE A 165 6.55 -1.06 4.85
N THR A 166 6.36 -1.58 6.08
CA THR A 166 6.33 -0.80 7.31
C THR A 166 7.65 -0.04 7.51
N ALA A 167 8.79 -0.74 7.33
CA ALA A 167 10.12 -0.15 7.46
C ALA A 167 10.38 0.93 6.41
N LEU A 168 10.01 0.69 5.14
CA LEU A 168 10.15 1.68 4.06
C LEU A 168 9.36 2.96 4.37
N TYR A 169 8.11 2.85 4.86
CA TYR A 169 7.33 4.01 5.26
C TYR A 169 7.90 4.71 6.49
N TYR A 170 8.44 3.95 7.45
CA TYR A 170 9.06 4.52 8.63
C TYR A 170 10.30 5.36 8.27
N VAL A 171 11.23 4.80 7.48
CA VAL A 171 12.42 5.54 7.04
C VAL A 171 12.10 6.68 6.07
N TYR A 172 10.95 6.59 5.37
CA TYR A 172 10.45 7.66 4.51
C TYR A 172 10.06 8.90 5.31
N SER A 173 9.32 8.75 6.43
CA SER A 173 8.70 9.88 7.13
C SER A 173 9.34 10.25 8.47
N VAL A 174 9.99 9.31 9.17
CA VAL A 174 10.44 9.51 10.56
C VAL A 174 11.93 9.82 10.66
N PRO A 175 12.34 10.85 11.45
CA PRO A 175 13.75 11.09 11.76
C PRO A 175 14.42 9.89 12.44
N PRO A 176 15.75 9.69 12.30
CA PRO A 176 16.72 10.59 11.65
C PRO A 176 16.75 10.47 10.12
N THR A 177 16.14 9.44 9.52
CA THR A 177 16.23 9.17 8.09
C THR A 177 15.39 10.15 7.28
N ARG A 178 14.08 10.20 7.50
CA ARG A 178 13.11 11.13 6.89
C ARG A 178 13.36 11.38 5.40
N TYR A 179 13.52 10.31 4.60
CA TYR A 179 13.93 10.39 3.19
C TYR A 179 12.94 11.12 2.26
N LYS A 180 11.75 11.44 2.74
CA LYS A 180 10.79 12.28 1.98
C LYS A 180 11.33 13.67 1.64
N ILE A 181 12.35 14.16 2.36
CA ILE A 181 12.99 15.46 2.08
C ILE A 181 13.93 15.43 0.85
N ILE A 182 14.27 14.24 0.35
CA ILE A 182 15.19 14.08 -0.79
C ILE A 182 14.34 13.87 -2.05
N PRO A 183 14.34 14.85 -3.00
CA PRO A 183 13.56 14.74 -4.23
C PRO A 183 13.97 13.49 -5.02
N PHE A 184 13.06 12.94 -5.79
CA PHE A 184 13.16 11.67 -6.54
C PHE A 184 13.33 10.43 -5.65
N PHE A 185 14.19 10.48 -4.62
CA PHE A 185 14.38 9.36 -3.71
C PHE A 185 13.11 9.08 -2.86
N SER A 186 12.43 10.15 -2.46
CA SER A 186 11.10 10.05 -1.82
C SER A 186 10.11 9.23 -2.67
N SER A 187 10.02 9.55 -3.95
CA SER A 187 9.14 8.87 -4.90
C SER A 187 9.58 7.44 -5.16
N PHE A 188 10.88 7.18 -5.22
CA PHE A 188 11.47 5.84 -5.38
C PHE A 188 11.09 4.92 -4.21
N ILE A 189 11.18 5.40 -2.96
CA ILE A 189 10.74 4.63 -1.78
C ILE A 189 9.27 4.22 -1.90
N ILE A 190 8.40 5.10 -2.42
CA ILE A 190 6.99 4.74 -2.63
C ILE A 190 6.83 3.67 -3.72
N GLY A 191 7.63 3.73 -4.77
CA GLY A 191 7.70 2.64 -5.77
C GLY A 191 8.11 1.30 -5.13
N LEU A 192 9.06 1.32 -4.20
CA LEU A 192 9.45 0.13 -3.42
C LEU A 192 8.31 -0.34 -2.50
N CYS A 193 7.56 0.56 -1.87
CA CYS A 193 6.37 0.20 -1.09
C CYS A 193 5.33 -0.51 -1.95
N CYS A 194 5.08 -0.04 -3.17
CA CYS A 194 4.20 -0.74 -4.12
C CYS A 194 4.74 -2.13 -4.47
N LEU A 195 6.05 -2.24 -4.70
CA LEU A 195 6.69 -3.53 -4.98
C LEU A 195 6.53 -4.52 -3.83
N THR A 196 6.69 -4.09 -2.57
CA THR A 196 6.49 -4.99 -1.41
C THR A 196 5.07 -5.53 -1.33
N ALA A 197 4.06 -4.71 -1.67
CA ALA A 197 2.66 -5.14 -1.71
C ALA A 197 2.41 -6.16 -2.85
N VAL A 198 2.98 -5.92 -4.03
CA VAL A 198 2.91 -6.88 -5.16
C VAL A 198 3.60 -8.19 -4.79
N LEU A 199 4.80 -8.13 -4.20
CA LEU A 199 5.54 -9.32 -3.78
C LEU A 199 4.80 -10.10 -2.69
N ALA A 200 4.17 -9.42 -1.73
CA ALA A 200 3.36 -10.07 -0.70
C ALA A 200 2.21 -10.87 -1.31
N GLY A 201 1.47 -10.29 -2.26
CA GLY A 201 0.42 -10.99 -2.99
C GLY A 201 0.96 -12.15 -3.84
N PHE A 202 2.03 -11.93 -4.58
CA PHE A 202 2.65 -12.95 -5.41
C PHE A 202 3.10 -14.17 -4.60
N PHE A 203 3.86 -13.94 -3.53
CA PHE A 203 4.39 -15.02 -2.70
C PHE A 203 3.36 -15.63 -1.75
N LEU A 204 2.20 -15.03 -1.58
CA LEU A 204 1.10 -15.71 -0.89
C LEU A 204 0.61 -16.91 -1.70
N LEU A 205 0.41 -16.76 -3.00
CA LEU A 205 -0.08 -17.79 -3.91
C LEU A 205 1.03 -18.68 -4.50
N SER A 206 2.22 -18.14 -4.74
CA SER A 206 3.33 -18.88 -5.35
C SER A 206 3.71 -20.12 -4.52
N PRO A 207 3.79 -21.32 -5.13
CA PRO A 207 4.25 -22.52 -4.43
C PRO A 207 5.75 -22.46 -4.09
N LEU A 208 6.50 -21.65 -4.82
CA LEU A 208 7.94 -21.47 -4.65
C LEU A 208 8.22 -20.13 -3.96
N LYS A 209 9.05 -20.15 -2.90
CA LYS A 209 9.24 -18.99 -2.00
C LYS A 209 10.60 -18.31 -2.15
N TYR A 210 11.24 -18.39 -3.32
CA TYR A 210 12.49 -17.68 -3.60
C TYR A 210 12.30 -16.55 -4.62
N VAL A 211 12.90 -15.39 -4.32
CA VAL A 211 12.67 -14.12 -5.01
C VAL A 211 12.98 -14.15 -6.50
N ALA A 212 13.94 -15.01 -6.94
CA ALA A 212 14.33 -15.13 -8.34
C ALA A 212 13.20 -15.58 -9.29
N ILE A 213 12.09 -16.14 -8.75
CA ILE A 213 10.91 -16.53 -9.54
C ILE A 213 10.07 -15.34 -9.95
N PHE A 214 10.11 -14.25 -9.17
CA PHE A 214 9.33 -13.07 -9.51
C PHE A 214 9.92 -12.39 -10.75
N PRO A 215 9.11 -12.08 -11.79
CA PRO A 215 9.62 -11.55 -13.04
C PRO A 215 10.32 -10.20 -12.87
N PHE A 216 11.59 -10.11 -13.25
CA PHE A 216 12.36 -8.86 -13.17
C PHE A 216 11.71 -7.72 -13.95
N LYS A 217 11.11 -8.01 -15.12
CA LYS A 217 10.37 -7.02 -15.92
C LYS A 217 9.22 -6.40 -15.12
N LEU A 218 8.49 -7.21 -14.32
CA LEU A 218 7.41 -6.72 -13.47
C LEU A 218 7.95 -5.92 -12.27
N THR A 219 9.08 -6.35 -11.68
CA THR A 219 9.79 -5.57 -10.65
C THR A 219 10.10 -4.16 -11.15
N LEU A 220 10.72 -4.08 -12.32
CA LEU A 220 11.11 -2.80 -12.92
C LEU A 220 9.87 -1.94 -13.25
N ALA A 221 8.83 -2.56 -13.82
CA ALA A 221 7.57 -1.88 -14.14
C ALA A 221 6.94 -1.26 -12.90
N VAL A 222 6.76 -2.03 -11.84
CA VAL A 222 6.15 -1.56 -10.59
C VAL A 222 6.96 -0.41 -9.99
N VAL A 223 8.27 -0.58 -9.85
CA VAL A 223 9.11 0.47 -9.26
C VAL A 223 9.08 1.75 -10.08
N VAL A 224 9.30 1.67 -11.40
CA VAL A 224 9.37 2.86 -12.27
C VAL A 224 8.02 3.57 -12.35
N ILE A 225 6.94 2.82 -12.66
CA ILE A 225 5.60 3.40 -12.84
C ILE A 225 5.14 4.10 -11.55
N PHE A 226 5.26 3.44 -10.41
CA PHE A 226 4.76 4.01 -9.15
C PHE A 226 5.69 5.06 -8.53
N SER A 227 7.00 5.03 -8.83
CA SER A 227 7.88 6.15 -8.50
C SER A 227 7.51 7.42 -9.27
N LEU A 228 7.20 7.32 -10.56
CA LEU A 228 6.74 8.46 -11.34
C LEU A 228 5.39 8.99 -10.85
N LEU A 229 4.44 8.08 -10.62
CA LEU A 229 3.08 8.42 -10.16
C LEU A 229 3.07 9.04 -8.75
N ALA A 230 3.98 8.67 -7.89
CA ALA A 230 4.03 9.12 -6.49
C ALA A 230 4.16 10.64 -6.34
N ASN A 231 4.74 11.34 -7.33
CA ASN A 231 4.95 12.79 -7.30
C ASN A 231 3.64 13.61 -7.28
N VAL A 232 2.52 13.02 -7.70
CA VAL A 232 1.19 13.67 -7.64
C VAL A 232 0.81 14.06 -6.21
N ARG A 233 1.23 13.28 -5.21
CA ARG A 233 0.92 13.54 -3.80
C ARG A 233 1.48 14.86 -3.30
N ASP A 234 2.68 15.19 -3.79
CA ASP A 234 3.42 16.36 -3.34
C ASP A 234 2.80 17.66 -3.85
N MET A 235 1.92 17.59 -4.84
CA MET A 235 1.25 18.75 -5.41
C MET A 235 0.35 19.49 -4.44
N LYS A 236 -0.30 18.80 -3.52
CA LYS A 236 -1.19 19.43 -2.53
C LYS A 236 -0.43 20.02 -1.35
N ASP A 237 0.77 19.49 -1.06
CA ASP A 237 1.55 19.81 0.12
C ASP A 237 2.62 20.89 -0.14
N ILE A 238 2.67 21.49 -1.37
CA ILE A 238 3.69 22.48 -1.79
C ILE A 238 3.85 23.64 -0.79
N ALA A 239 2.76 24.17 -0.23
CA ALA A 239 2.84 25.31 0.67
C ALA A 239 3.53 24.94 2.00
N GLY A 240 3.12 23.84 2.61
CA GLY A 240 3.72 23.35 3.85
C GLY A 240 5.16 22.86 3.66
N ASP A 241 5.41 22.13 2.57
CA ASP A 241 6.75 21.63 2.24
C ASP A 241 7.74 22.79 2.00
N LYS A 242 7.33 23.86 1.29
CA LYS A 242 8.15 25.07 1.13
C LYS A 242 8.45 25.73 2.47
N ALA A 243 7.46 25.87 3.35
CA ALA A 243 7.65 26.45 4.68
C ALA A 243 8.61 25.65 5.55
N ALA A 244 8.57 24.31 5.41
CA ALA A 244 9.46 23.38 6.12
C ALA A 244 10.83 23.17 5.43
N GLY A 245 11.13 23.83 4.31
CA GLY A 245 12.36 23.67 3.55
C GLY A 245 12.53 22.32 2.85
N ILE A 246 11.44 21.57 2.68
CA ILE A 246 11.43 20.28 2.00
C ILE A 246 11.45 20.48 0.49
N LYS A 247 12.35 19.78 -0.20
CA LYS A 247 12.53 19.86 -1.66
C LYS A 247 11.84 18.70 -2.37
N THR A 248 10.53 18.79 -2.59
CA THR A 248 9.81 17.85 -3.45
C THR A 248 9.95 18.19 -4.94
N VAL A 249 9.63 17.25 -5.83
CA VAL A 249 9.76 17.46 -7.29
C VAL A 249 9.04 18.75 -7.74
N PRO A 250 7.77 19.01 -7.39
CA PRO A 250 7.11 20.25 -7.81
C PRO A 250 7.81 21.52 -7.28
N ILE A 251 8.46 21.46 -6.11
CA ILE A 251 9.18 22.60 -5.53
C ILE A 251 10.51 22.83 -6.23
N VAL A 252 11.26 21.76 -6.56
CA VAL A 252 12.56 21.86 -7.26
C VAL A 252 12.41 22.51 -8.63
N PHE A 253 11.34 22.17 -9.36
CA PHE A 253 11.07 22.74 -10.69
C PHE A 253 10.29 24.07 -10.65
N GLY A 254 9.87 24.52 -9.46
CA GLY A 254 9.20 25.80 -9.24
C GLY A 254 7.75 25.85 -9.71
N ASP A 255 7.10 27.00 -9.45
CA ASP A 255 5.64 27.14 -9.53
C ASP A 255 5.06 27.01 -10.96
N ILE A 256 5.89 27.24 -11.99
CA ILE A 256 5.49 27.16 -13.42
C ILE A 256 5.77 25.75 -13.97
N TRP A 257 6.97 25.23 -13.74
CA TRP A 257 7.40 23.96 -14.32
C TRP A 257 7.07 22.76 -13.43
N GLY A 258 7.00 22.93 -12.11
CA GLY A 258 6.70 21.86 -11.17
C GLY A 258 5.44 21.05 -11.54
N PRO A 259 4.25 21.70 -11.71
CA PRO A 259 3.05 21.00 -12.15
C PRO A 259 3.19 20.32 -13.51
N LYS A 260 3.91 20.96 -14.44
CA LYS A 260 4.15 20.37 -15.78
C LYS A 260 5.00 19.10 -15.71
N VAL A 261 6.09 19.12 -14.92
CA VAL A 261 6.96 17.95 -14.73
C VAL A 261 6.20 16.81 -14.05
N VAL A 262 5.43 17.10 -13.00
CA VAL A 262 4.59 16.09 -12.34
C VAL A 262 3.55 15.53 -13.31
N GLY A 263 2.93 16.38 -14.13
CA GLY A 263 2.01 15.95 -15.18
C GLY A 263 2.66 15.04 -16.22
N ILE A 264 3.89 15.36 -16.67
CA ILE A 264 4.67 14.51 -17.58
C ILE A 264 4.96 13.16 -16.93
N PHE A 265 5.46 13.13 -15.70
CA PHE A 265 5.76 11.90 -14.98
C PHE A 265 4.53 11.02 -14.83
N THR A 266 3.40 11.61 -14.46
CA THR A 266 2.13 10.91 -14.35
C THR A 266 1.65 10.35 -15.69
N SER A 267 1.75 11.13 -16.77
CA SER A 267 1.39 10.68 -18.12
C SER A 267 2.27 9.54 -18.59
N ILE A 268 3.57 9.65 -18.40
CA ILE A 268 4.53 8.59 -18.73
C ILE A 268 4.22 7.33 -17.92
N SER A 269 3.89 7.44 -16.61
CA SER A 269 3.58 6.27 -15.78
C SER A 269 2.43 5.44 -16.37
N PHE A 270 1.36 6.08 -16.86
CA PHE A 270 0.26 5.36 -17.52
C PHE A 270 0.67 4.75 -18.84
N LEU A 271 1.41 5.49 -19.69
CA LEU A 271 1.83 4.98 -21.01
C LEU A 271 2.85 3.82 -20.93
N LEU A 272 3.58 3.70 -19.82
CA LEU A 272 4.46 2.57 -19.57
C LEU A 272 3.71 1.26 -19.27
N VAL A 273 2.45 1.30 -18.82
CA VAL A 273 1.70 0.08 -18.48
C VAL A 273 1.58 -0.88 -19.68
N PRO A 274 1.05 -0.47 -20.85
CA PRO A 274 0.97 -1.36 -22.00
C PRO A 274 2.34 -1.80 -22.53
N ILE A 275 3.38 -0.98 -22.40
CA ILE A 275 4.74 -1.29 -22.85
C ILE A 275 5.35 -2.41 -21.97
N PHE A 276 5.26 -2.28 -20.66
CA PHE A 276 5.78 -3.29 -19.73
C PHE A 276 4.96 -4.58 -19.73
N SER A 277 3.64 -4.49 -19.80
CA SER A 277 2.76 -5.67 -19.86
C SER A 277 2.83 -6.40 -21.22
N GLY A 278 3.12 -5.70 -22.32
CA GLY A 278 2.98 -6.20 -23.68
C GLY A 278 1.53 -6.27 -24.16
N ILE A 279 0.59 -5.72 -23.40
CA ILE A 279 -0.85 -5.75 -23.70
C ILE A 279 -1.25 -4.42 -24.33
N TYR A 280 -1.04 -4.29 -25.63
CA TYR A 280 -1.17 -3.00 -26.34
C TYR A 280 -2.60 -2.46 -26.42
N ILE A 281 -3.63 -3.29 -26.25
CA ILE A 281 -5.02 -2.81 -26.17
C ILE A 281 -5.23 -1.84 -25.00
N LEU A 282 -4.42 -1.93 -23.96
CA LEU A 282 -4.48 -1.01 -22.81
C LEU A 282 -4.17 0.44 -23.22
N PHE A 283 -3.61 0.72 -24.39
CA PHE A 283 -3.47 2.10 -24.87
C PHE A 283 -4.81 2.82 -24.99
N ILE A 284 -5.91 2.10 -25.23
CA ILE A 284 -7.27 2.64 -25.24
C ILE A 284 -7.63 3.29 -23.89
N ALA A 285 -7.18 2.71 -22.78
CA ALA A 285 -7.41 3.26 -21.43
C ALA A 285 -6.29 4.24 -21.02
N THR A 286 -5.04 3.94 -21.32
CA THR A 286 -3.90 4.74 -20.82
C THR A 286 -3.78 6.12 -21.46
N ILE A 287 -4.05 6.25 -22.77
CA ILE A 287 -3.93 7.54 -23.47
C ILE A 287 -4.93 8.57 -22.92
N PRO A 288 -6.26 8.29 -22.84
CA PRO A 288 -7.21 9.24 -22.25
C PRO A 288 -6.90 9.55 -20.79
N THR A 289 -6.44 8.54 -20.01
CA THR A 289 -6.05 8.72 -18.62
C THR A 289 -4.84 9.64 -18.47
N ALA A 290 -3.82 9.47 -19.32
CA ALA A 290 -2.64 10.33 -19.33
C ALA A 290 -2.99 11.79 -19.64
N LEU A 291 -3.83 12.02 -20.64
CA LEU A 291 -4.31 13.34 -21.04
C LEU A 291 -5.17 14.00 -19.93
N ALA A 292 -6.11 13.24 -19.34
CA ALA A 292 -6.94 13.73 -18.26
C ALA A 292 -6.12 14.06 -17.01
N SER A 293 -5.15 13.20 -16.65
CA SER A 293 -4.25 13.44 -15.52
C SER A 293 -3.40 14.69 -15.75
N TRP A 294 -2.81 14.83 -16.93
CA TRP A 294 -2.09 16.05 -17.34
C TRP A 294 -2.96 17.30 -17.16
N TYR A 295 -4.18 17.29 -17.66
CA TYR A 295 -5.11 18.42 -17.55
C TYR A 295 -5.40 18.76 -16.09
N TYR A 296 -5.78 17.78 -15.26
CA TYR A 296 -6.17 18.03 -13.87
C TYR A 296 -4.99 18.47 -12.99
N ILE A 297 -3.77 17.94 -13.23
CA ILE A 297 -2.57 18.33 -12.48
C ILE A 297 -2.19 19.78 -12.79
N ASN A 298 -2.38 20.25 -14.03
CA ASN A 298 -2.03 21.62 -14.43
C ASN A 298 -3.16 22.62 -14.25
N LYS A 299 -4.38 22.19 -13.90
CA LYS A 299 -5.51 23.07 -13.64
C LYS A 299 -5.34 23.80 -12.31
N LYS A 300 -5.60 25.13 -12.33
CA LYS A 300 -5.56 25.97 -11.11
C LYS A 300 -6.98 26.39 -10.71
N PRO A 301 -7.35 26.39 -9.40
CA PRO A 301 -6.57 25.82 -8.30
C PRO A 301 -6.41 24.30 -8.42
N TYR A 302 -5.29 23.75 -7.93
CA TYR A 302 -5.06 22.32 -7.94
C TYR A 302 -6.06 21.58 -7.05
N ASN A 303 -6.55 20.45 -7.55
CA ASN A 303 -7.40 19.54 -6.79
C ASN A 303 -6.96 18.09 -7.06
N GLU A 304 -6.58 17.37 -6.00
CA GLU A 304 -6.12 15.97 -6.09
C GLU A 304 -7.26 15.01 -6.48
N LYS A 305 -8.50 15.29 -6.05
CA LYS A 305 -9.64 14.36 -6.21
C LYS A 305 -9.91 13.92 -7.66
N PRO A 306 -9.92 14.79 -8.68
CA PRO A 306 -10.09 14.35 -10.07
C PRO A 306 -8.96 13.46 -10.55
N VAL A 307 -7.71 13.74 -10.15
CA VAL A 307 -6.54 12.92 -10.54
C VAL A 307 -6.66 11.51 -9.96
N VAL A 308 -7.03 11.39 -8.68
CA VAL A 308 -7.27 10.11 -8.02
C VAL A 308 -8.42 9.33 -8.68
N LYS A 309 -9.53 10.02 -9.02
CA LYS A 309 -10.65 9.40 -9.75
C LYS A 309 -10.21 8.87 -11.12
N THR A 310 -9.38 9.64 -11.84
CA THR A 310 -8.84 9.23 -13.15
C THR A 310 -7.99 7.96 -13.01
N TYR A 311 -7.19 7.84 -11.95
CA TYR A 311 -6.43 6.62 -11.66
C TYR A 311 -7.34 5.41 -11.44
N PHE A 312 -8.37 5.51 -10.59
CA PHE A 312 -9.27 4.37 -10.35
C PHE A 312 -10.13 4.02 -11.58
N PHE A 313 -10.53 5.02 -12.35
CA PHE A 313 -11.19 4.79 -13.63
C PHE A 313 -10.30 4.03 -14.61
N PHE A 314 -8.99 4.39 -14.68
CA PHE A 314 -8.01 3.65 -15.46
C PHE A 314 -7.92 2.17 -15.04
N VAL A 315 -7.86 1.89 -13.73
CA VAL A 315 -7.82 0.52 -13.22
C VAL A 315 -9.07 -0.25 -13.67
N LEU A 316 -10.24 0.33 -13.51
CA LEU A 316 -11.51 -0.28 -13.92
C LEU A 316 -11.56 -0.52 -15.44
N ALA A 317 -11.20 0.47 -16.25
CA ALA A 317 -11.19 0.35 -17.70
C ALA A 317 -10.17 -0.72 -18.17
N SER A 318 -9.01 -0.80 -17.52
CA SER A 318 -8.02 -1.83 -17.81
C SER A 318 -8.52 -3.23 -17.49
N LEU A 319 -9.21 -3.42 -16.36
CA LEU A 319 -9.84 -4.69 -16.01
C LEU A 319 -10.91 -5.08 -17.04
N LEU A 320 -11.77 -4.16 -17.44
CA LEU A 320 -12.80 -4.42 -18.46
C LEU A 320 -12.15 -4.84 -19.79
N LEU A 321 -11.08 -4.19 -20.22
CA LEU A 321 -10.35 -4.54 -21.47
C LEU A 321 -9.61 -5.88 -21.40
N LEU A 322 -9.25 -6.35 -20.20
CA LEU A 322 -8.54 -7.61 -20.00
C LEU A 322 -9.49 -8.81 -19.94
N PHE A 323 -10.76 -8.60 -19.57
CA PHE A 323 -11.75 -9.64 -19.39
C PHE A 323 -12.90 -9.60 -20.42
N SER A 324 -12.86 -8.66 -21.39
CA SER A 324 -13.73 -8.62 -22.57
C SER A 324 -13.15 -9.49 -23.69
#